data_76589ccf0737e88d135bf73f3656c7db
#
_entry.id   76589ccf0737e88d135bf73f3656c7db
#
_cell.length_a   1.000
_cell.length_b   1.000
_cell.length_c   1.000
_cell.angle_alpha   90.00
_cell.angle_beta   90.00
_cell.angle_gamma   90.00
#
_symmetry.space_group_name_H-M   'P 1'
#
loop_
_entity.id
_entity.type
_entity.pdbx_description
1 polymer ?
#
loop_
_entity_poly.entity_id
_entity_poly.type
_entity_poly.pdbx_seq_one_letter_code
_entity_poly.pdbx_strand_id
1 'polypeptide(L)'
;MLGNTLKIALAGIVLVPAMVSEGYASASSSYMPSEELIENCRAFRAYRAGQDVLYGQKASQLAFKAATCWAYIQGVEDDSALRERSCVPFPTEVDILVGLFNDYMEANPEARKYGAASNVNAALQKAYCPK
;
A
#
# COMPACT_ATOMS: atom_id res chain seq x y z
N MET A 1 15.31 -47.56 65.97
CA MET A 1 14.54 -46.32 65.93
C MET A 1 14.82 -45.62 64.64
N LEU A 2 13.80 -45.42 63.88
CA LEU A 2 13.79 -45.18 62.45
C LEU A 2 14.21 -43.74 62.11
N GLY A 3 15.26 -43.60 61.35
CA GLY A 3 15.66 -42.35 60.73
C GLY A 3 15.13 -42.28 59.30
N ASN A 4 14.14 -41.44 59.09
CA ASN A 4 13.61 -41.14 57.77
C ASN A 4 14.53 -40.15 57.04
N THR A 5 15.24 -40.64 56.08
CA THR A 5 16.02 -39.79 55.15
C THR A 5 15.08 -39.32 54.02
N LEU A 6 14.70 -38.05 54.09
CA LEU A 6 13.95 -37.37 53.06
C LEU A 6 14.85 -37.11 51.86
N LYS A 7 14.64 -37.82 50.75
CA LYS A 7 15.33 -37.57 49.48
C LYS A 7 14.60 -36.43 48.78
N ILE A 8 15.21 -35.25 48.80
CA ILE A 8 14.77 -34.12 48.01
C ILE A 8 15.25 -34.34 46.57
N ALA A 9 14.29 -34.64 45.68
CA ALA A 9 14.55 -34.67 44.24
C ALA A 9 14.65 -33.25 43.73
N LEU A 10 15.84 -32.80 43.36
CA LEU A 10 16.09 -31.56 42.61
C LEU A 10 15.52 -31.77 41.20
N ALA A 11 14.36 -31.23 40.92
CA ALA A 11 13.84 -31.12 39.57
C ALA A 11 14.68 -30.04 38.84
N GLY A 12 15.50 -30.51 37.89
CA GLY A 12 16.26 -29.61 37.02
C GLY A 12 15.30 -28.79 36.13
N ILE A 13 15.26 -27.49 36.37
CA ILE A 13 14.60 -26.54 35.49
C ILE A 13 15.47 -26.42 34.23
N VAL A 14 15.04 -27.06 33.14
CA VAL A 14 15.64 -26.85 31.82
C VAL A 14 15.14 -25.49 31.32
N LEU A 15 15.98 -24.48 31.46
CA LEU A 15 15.82 -23.19 30.78
C LEU A 15 16.01 -23.42 29.29
N VAL A 16 14.94 -23.56 28.56
CA VAL A 16 14.95 -23.48 27.10
C VAL A 16 15.18 -22.01 26.75
N PRO A 17 16.30 -21.63 26.10
CA PRO A 17 16.44 -20.28 25.59
C PRO A 17 15.37 -20.09 24.52
N ALA A 18 14.40 -19.23 24.79
CA ALA A 18 13.50 -18.74 23.76
C ALA A 18 14.39 -18.00 22.74
N MET A 19 14.65 -18.64 21.60
CA MET A 19 15.17 -17.96 20.44
C MET A 19 14.06 -17.02 19.97
N VAL A 20 14.07 -15.82 20.50
CA VAL A 20 13.37 -14.69 19.89
C VAL A 20 14.08 -14.47 18.56
N SER A 21 13.58 -15.11 17.52
CA SER A 21 13.88 -14.69 16.17
C SER A 21 13.30 -13.28 16.08
N GLU A 22 14.14 -12.28 16.32
CA GLU A 22 13.88 -10.92 15.90
C GLU A 22 13.73 -10.98 14.38
N GLY A 23 12.51 -11.25 13.94
CA GLY A 23 12.11 -10.93 12.58
C GLY A 23 12.25 -9.42 12.49
N TYR A 24 13.39 -8.98 11.98
CA TYR A 24 13.52 -7.63 11.45
C TYR A 24 12.44 -7.56 10.36
N ALA A 25 11.26 -7.06 10.73
CA ALA A 25 10.38 -6.50 9.76
C ALA A 25 11.23 -5.41 9.10
N SER A 26 11.77 -5.71 7.93
CA SER A 26 12.33 -4.69 7.06
C SER A 26 11.26 -3.60 7.05
N ALA A 27 11.58 -2.45 7.62
CA ALA A 27 10.72 -1.30 7.52
C ALA A 27 10.59 -1.08 6.01
N SER A 28 9.53 -1.65 5.44
CA SER A 28 9.15 -1.37 4.07
C SER A 28 8.99 0.14 4.07
N SER A 29 9.84 0.81 3.31
CA SER A 29 9.74 2.24 3.13
C SER A 29 8.27 2.54 2.88
N SER A 30 7.66 3.42 3.68
CA SER A 30 6.27 3.87 3.52
C SER A 30 6.04 4.63 2.20
N TYR A 31 7.01 4.57 1.33
CA TYR A 31 7.13 5.24 0.07
C TYR A 31 6.81 4.28 -1.08
N MET A 32 5.67 4.46 -1.71
CA MET A 32 5.31 3.71 -2.91
C MET A 32 6.06 4.27 -4.12
N PRO A 33 6.83 3.45 -4.86
CA PRO A 33 7.40 3.85 -6.13
C PRO A 33 6.31 4.14 -7.18
N SER A 34 6.55 5.10 -8.06
CA SER A 34 5.59 5.42 -9.13
C SER A 34 5.32 4.26 -10.07
N GLU A 35 6.32 3.44 -10.38
CA GLU A 35 6.14 2.25 -11.23
C GLU A 35 5.16 1.24 -10.62
N GLU A 36 5.21 1.04 -9.32
CA GLU A 36 4.29 0.15 -8.62
C GLU A 36 2.85 0.70 -8.69
N LEU A 37 2.66 2.00 -8.47
CA LEU A 37 1.35 2.61 -8.59
C LEU A 37 0.82 2.57 -10.03
N ILE A 38 1.67 2.81 -11.04
CA ILE A 38 1.31 2.69 -12.45
C ILE A 38 0.80 1.28 -12.76
N GLU A 39 1.50 0.24 -12.28
CA GLU A 39 1.08 -1.15 -12.48
C GLU A 39 -0.28 -1.43 -11.81
N ASN A 40 -0.46 -0.97 -10.58
CA ASN A 40 -1.71 -1.11 -9.85
C ASN A 40 -2.87 -0.36 -10.55
N CYS A 41 -2.61 0.79 -11.12
CA CYS A 41 -3.62 1.57 -11.83
C CYS A 41 -3.94 1.02 -13.22
N ARG A 42 -3.02 0.29 -13.87
CA ARG A 42 -3.36 -0.54 -15.03
C ARG A 42 -4.34 -1.66 -14.66
N ALA A 43 -4.10 -2.31 -13.53
CA ALA A 43 -5.01 -3.33 -13.02
C ALA A 43 -6.39 -2.75 -12.68
N PHE A 44 -6.46 -1.54 -12.13
CA PHE A 44 -7.74 -0.84 -11.89
C PHE A 44 -8.52 -0.63 -13.20
N ARG A 45 -7.87 -0.14 -14.25
CA ARG A 45 -8.53 0.03 -15.56
C ARG A 45 -9.01 -1.30 -16.14
N ALA A 46 -8.21 -2.36 -16.04
CA ALA A 46 -8.59 -3.69 -16.50
C ALA A 46 -9.79 -4.24 -15.70
N TYR A 47 -9.79 -4.07 -14.40
CA TYR A 47 -10.90 -4.46 -13.53
C TYR A 47 -12.20 -3.71 -13.90
N ARG A 48 -12.11 -2.40 -14.08
CA ARG A 48 -13.27 -1.56 -14.49
C ARG A 48 -13.77 -1.89 -15.89
N ALA A 49 -12.91 -2.35 -16.79
CA ALA A 49 -13.29 -2.81 -18.12
C ALA A 49 -13.94 -4.21 -18.14
N GLY A 50 -14.18 -4.83 -17.00
CA GLY A 50 -14.79 -6.15 -16.89
C GLY A 50 -13.85 -7.29 -17.26
N GLN A 51 -12.54 -7.10 -17.16
CA GLN A 51 -11.55 -8.18 -17.32
C GLN A 51 -11.43 -9.05 -16.06
N ASP A 52 -12.38 -8.92 -15.17
CA ASP A 52 -12.58 -9.70 -13.95
C ASP A 52 -13.11 -11.13 -14.18
N VAL A 53 -13.34 -11.49 -15.45
CA VAL A 53 -13.65 -12.88 -15.87
C VAL A 53 -12.51 -13.88 -15.58
N LEU A 54 -11.44 -13.41 -14.99
CA LEU A 54 -10.38 -14.25 -14.42
C LEU A 54 -10.89 -14.92 -13.14
N TYR A 55 -10.70 -16.22 -13.03
CA TYR A 55 -11.10 -16.98 -11.84
C TYR A 55 -9.90 -17.32 -10.95
N GLY A 56 -10.17 -17.54 -9.66
CA GLY A 56 -9.18 -17.97 -8.69
C GLY A 56 -8.15 -16.90 -8.35
N GLN A 57 -6.89 -17.31 -8.18
CA GLN A 57 -5.81 -16.45 -7.70
C GLN A 57 -5.54 -15.22 -8.58
N LYS A 58 -5.69 -15.35 -9.90
CA LYS A 58 -5.49 -14.23 -10.83
C LYS A 58 -6.54 -13.13 -10.64
N ALA A 59 -7.79 -13.50 -10.43
CA ALA A 59 -8.87 -12.57 -10.15
C ALA A 59 -8.62 -11.81 -8.84
N SER A 60 -8.19 -12.53 -7.80
CA SER A 60 -7.86 -11.92 -6.50
C SER A 60 -6.68 -10.95 -6.61
N GLN A 61 -5.65 -11.29 -7.37
CA GLN A 61 -4.51 -10.39 -7.60
C GLN A 61 -4.90 -9.14 -8.36
N LEU A 62 -5.73 -9.27 -9.41
CA LEU A 62 -6.23 -8.14 -10.17
C LEU A 62 -7.05 -7.19 -9.28
N ALA A 63 -7.98 -7.75 -8.51
CA ALA A 63 -8.81 -6.98 -7.57
C ALA A 63 -7.97 -6.29 -6.49
N PHE A 64 -6.96 -6.97 -5.94
CA PHE A 64 -6.06 -6.39 -4.95
C PHE A 64 -5.27 -5.20 -5.51
N LYS A 65 -4.65 -5.36 -6.70
CA LYS A 65 -3.95 -4.26 -7.36
C LYS A 65 -4.87 -3.10 -7.70
N ALA A 66 -6.06 -3.39 -8.20
CA ALA A 66 -7.06 -2.37 -8.49
C ALA A 66 -7.46 -1.57 -7.25
N ALA A 67 -7.72 -2.27 -6.14
CA ALA A 67 -8.04 -1.64 -4.86
C ALA A 67 -6.86 -0.81 -4.32
N THR A 68 -5.64 -1.28 -4.49
CA THR A 68 -4.42 -0.55 -4.08
C THR A 68 -4.29 0.77 -4.86
N CYS A 69 -4.50 0.75 -6.19
CA CYS A 69 -4.49 1.98 -6.98
C CYS A 69 -5.52 2.99 -6.48
N TRP A 70 -6.77 2.55 -6.37
CA TRP A 70 -7.87 3.40 -5.92
C TRP A 70 -7.62 3.98 -4.53
N ALA A 71 -7.34 3.12 -3.55
CA ALA A 71 -7.14 3.55 -2.16
C ALA A 71 -5.96 4.50 -2.01
N TYR A 72 -4.87 4.27 -2.76
CA TYR A 72 -3.69 5.12 -2.70
C TYR A 72 -3.96 6.52 -3.25
N ILE A 73 -4.56 6.61 -4.44
CA ILE A 73 -4.86 7.91 -5.06
C ILE A 73 -5.85 8.70 -4.21
N GLN A 74 -6.88 8.05 -3.71
CA GLN A 74 -7.86 8.70 -2.82
C GLN A 74 -7.20 9.14 -1.51
N GLY A 75 -6.34 8.33 -0.90
CA GLY A 75 -5.64 8.69 0.32
C GLY A 75 -4.70 9.89 0.15
N VAL A 76 -4.03 10.03 -1.01
CA VAL A 76 -3.20 11.20 -1.33
C VAL A 76 -4.08 12.45 -1.49
N GLU A 77 -5.24 12.32 -2.14
CA GLU A 77 -6.18 13.43 -2.29
C GLU A 77 -6.76 13.85 -0.95
N ASP A 78 -7.19 12.91 -0.12
CA ASP A 78 -7.72 13.17 1.22
C ASP A 78 -6.69 13.91 2.10
N ASP A 79 -5.40 13.50 2.08
CA ASP A 79 -4.33 14.20 2.80
C ASP A 79 -4.14 15.63 2.26
N SER A 80 -4.20 15.80 0.94
CA SER A 80 -4.09 17.12 0.30
C SER A 80 -5.26 18.03 0.67
N ALA A 81 -6.47 17.49 0.72
CA ALA A 81 -7.67 18.22 1.12
C ALA A 81 -7.61 18.65 2.60
N LEU A 82 -7.19 17.74 3.49
CA LEU A 82 -7.01 18.03 4.91
C LEU A 82 -5.97 19.15 5.17
N ARG A 83 -4.99 19.28 4.28
CA ARG A 83 -3.95 20.33 4.36
C ARG A 83 -4.32 21.60 3.58
N GLU A 84 -5.54 21.71 3.08
CA GLU A 84 -6.02 22.85 2.27
C GLU A 84 -5.15 23.09 1.00
N ARG A 85 -4.60 22.02 0.42
CA ARG A 85 -3.76 22.07 -0.79
C ARG A 85 -4.44 21.49 -2.01
N SER A 86 -5.60 20.88 -1.84
CA SER A 86 -6.36 20.32 -2.94
C SER A 86 -7.17 21.38 -3.67
N CYS A 87 -7.16 21.30 -5.00
CA CYS A 87 -8.06 22.07 -5.85
C CYS A 87 -9.12 21.15 -6.51
N VAL A 88 -9.14 19.88 -6.13
CA VAL A 88 -10.09 18.90 -6.68
C VAL A 88 -11.49 19.21 -6.20
N PRO A 89 -12.47 19.37 -7.09
CA PRO A 89 -13.85 19.59 -6.70
C PRO A 89 -14.42 18.40 -5.93
N PHE A 90 -15.15 18.66 -4.88
CA PHE A 90 -15.87 17.59 -4.17
C PHE A 90 -17.36 17.60 -4.58
N PRO A 91 -17.95 16.44 -4.88
CA PRO A 91 -17.31 15.12 -5.01
C PRO A 91 -16.69 14.93 -6.40
N THR A 92 -15.54 14.25 -6.47
CA THR A 92 -14.94 13.78 -7.72
C THR A 92 -14.80 12.26 -7.68
N GLU A 93 -15.26 11.60 -8.73
CA GLU A 93 -15.16 10.14 -8.83
C GLU A 93 -13.71 9.68 -8.97
N VAL A 94 -13.36 8.59 -8.27
CA VAL A 94 -12.01 8.06 -8.28
C VAL A 94 -11.53 7.62 -9.67
N ASP A 95 -12.42 7.18 -10.54
CA ASP A 95 -12.09 6.85 -11.94
C ASP A 95 -11.46 8.04 -12.67
N ILE A 96 -11.95 9.25 -12.40
CA ILE A 96 -11.41 10.49 -12.97
C ILE A 96 -10.01 10.75 -12.42
N LEU A 97 -9.82 10.62 -11.11
CA LEU A 97 -8.52 10.84 -10.46
C LEU A 97 -7.46 9.84 -10.96
N VAL A 98 -7.84 8.56 -11.11
CA VAL A 98 -6.98 7.52 -11.68
C VAL A 98 -6.64 7.83 -13.15
N GLY A 99 -7.61 8.30 -13.92
CA GLY A 99 -7.41 8.73 -15.30
C GLY A 99 -6.37 9.85 -15.39
N LEU A 100 -6.54 10.90 -14.61
CA LEU A 100 -5.62 12.04 -14.57
C LEU A 100 -4.19 11.63 -14.18
N PHE A 101 -4.03 10.74 -13.21
CA PHE A 101 -2.72 10.20 -12.83
C PHE A 101 -2.08 9.44 -13.99
N ASN A 102 -2.81 8.54 -14.65
CA ASN A 102 -2.29 7.77 -15.78
C ASN A 102 -1.87 8.69 -16.94
N ASP A 103 -2.72 9.64 -17.32
CA ASP A 103 -2.43 10.60 -18.40
C ASP A 103 -1.19 11.45 -18.07
N TYR A 104 -1.07 11.86 -16.81
CA TYR A 104 0.11 12.59 -16.35
C TYR A 104 1.38 11.75 -16.48
N MET A 105 1.36 10.49 -16.05
CA MET A 105 2.52 9.60 -16.10
C MET A 105 2.90 9.22 -17.53
N GLU A 106 1.94 9.12 -18.44
CA GLU A 106 2.18 8.89 -19.86
C GLU A 106 2.83 10.11 -20.53
N ALA A 107 2.37 11.30 -20.17
CA ALA A 107 2.90 12.56 -20.71
C ALA A 107 4.27 12.98 -20.10
N ASN A 108 4.62 12.43 -18.94
CA ASN A 108 5.84 12.82 -18.20
C ASN A 108 6.62 11.57 -17.75
N PRO A 109 7.23 10.82 -18.68
CA PRO A 109 7.93 9.58 -18.34
C PRO A 109 9.11 9.80 -17.38
N GLU A 110 9.74 10.97 -17.40
CA GLU A 110 10.81 11.35 -16.47
C GLU A 110 10.33 11.52 -15.02
N ALA A 111 9.03 11.71 -14.81
CA ALA A 111 8.46 11.83 -13.47
C ALA A 111 8.45 10.49 -12.69
N ARG A 112 8.63 9.37 -13.38
CA ARG A 112 8.65 8.02 -12.76
C ARG A 112 9.72 7.85 -11.69
N LYS A 113 10.80 8.64 -11.74
CA LYS A 113 11.85 8.66 -10.72
C LYS A 113 11.42 9.25 -9.38
N TYR A 114 10.30 9.97 -9.34
CA TYR A 114 9.74 10.52 -8.11
C TYR A 114 8.75 9.54 -7.47
N GLY A 115 8.36 9.81 -6.21
CA GLY A 115 7.41 9.00 -5.51
C GLY A 115 5.99 9.12 -6.04
N ALA A 116 5.22 8.07 -5.85
CA ALA A 116 3.85 8.00 -6.33
C ALA A 116 2.98 9.16 -5.80
N ALA A 117 3.07 9.48 -4.51
CA ALA A 117 2.30 10.59 -3.92
C ALA A 117 2.61 11.95 -4.57
N SER A 118 3.90 12.22 -4.85
CA SER A 118 4.31 13.45 -5.54
C SER A 118 3.69 13.55 -6.93
N ASN A 119 3.68 12.43 -7.67
CA ASN A 119 3.13 12.39 -9.02
C ASN A 119 1.60 12.45 -9.04
N VAL A 120 0.92 11.83 -8.06
CA VAL A 120 -0.53 12.00 -7.89
C VAL A 120 -0.85 13.48 -7.65
N ASN A 121 -0.19 14.11 -6.68
CA ASN A 121 -0.40 15.53 -6.41
C ASN A 121 -0.12 16.41 -7.64
N ALA A 122 0.98 16.16 -8.37
CA ALA A 122 1.31 16.91 -9.58
C ALA A 122 0.24 16.76 -10.66
N ALA A 123 -0.29 15.55 -10.86
CA ALA A 123 -1.36 15.27 -11.80
C ALA A 123 -2.64 16.05 -11.46
N LEU A 124 -3.07 15.97 -10.20
CA LEU A 124 -4.30 16.61 -9.74
C LEU A 124 -4.18 18.15 -9.73
N GLN A 125 -3.04 18.68 -9.29
CA GLN A 125 -2.77 20.12 -9.33
C GLN A 125 -2.75 20.66 -10.78
N LYS A 126 -2.13 19.90 -11.70
CA LYS A 126 -2.13 20.28 -13.12
C LYS A 126 -3.53 20.34 -13.72
N ALA A 127 -4.41 19.44 -13.29
CA ALA A 127 -5.77 19.34 -13.81
C ALA A 127 -6.73 20.40 -13.22
N TYR A 128 -6.60 20.70 -11.95
CA TYR A 128 -7.63 21.45 -11.22
C TYR A 128 -7.17 22.78 -10.64
N CYS A 129 -5.88 22.94 -10.31
CA CYS A 129 -5.43 24.20 -9.74
C CYS A 129 -5.22 25.27 -10.83
N PRO A 130 -5.69 26.51 -10.61
CA PRO A 130 -5.43 27.59 -11.53
C PRO A 130 -3.92 27.87 -11.62
N LYS A 131 -3.48 28.23 -12.82
CA LYS A 131 -2.10 28.66 -13.09
C LYS A 131 -1.91 30.11 -12.69
#